data_d40b6c6382c8d7916623801be93f22d4
#
_entry.id   d40b6c6382c8d7916623801be93f22d4
#
_cell.length_a   1.000
_cell.length_b   1.000
_cell.length_c   1.000
_cell.angle_alpha   90.00
_cell.angle_beta   90.00
_cell.angle_gamma   90.00
#
_symmetry.space_group_name_H-M   'P 1'
#
loop_
_entity.id
_entity.type
_entity.pdbx_description
1 polymer ?
#
loop_
_entity_poly.entity_id
_entity_poly.type
_entity_poly.pdbx_seq_one_letter_code
_entity_poly.pdbx_strand_id
1 'polypeptide(L)'
;MRGILSVLHSDTEVAAALSDSSKIIAPASSYPFLIALAAQEKPLLIVTSSSRGSEDLTEYLKSLHSTVFEFPAWETLPHERLSPRSDTVARRLSTLYSLTESPINPIVVAPVRAVIHRFIATLAKSPLWTLEIGQEIGLTELITHLTELAFTRTDLVEKRGEFAVRGGIVDVFLPLAMHPVRIDFFGDEIEELRYFEVADQRTSEAVIGKLSILPCREFLLSDEICARAEKLKSQYPGALEIIGKIADGITVDGMESLIPLLTDDFNTIAQRMPAQTEILFIDGERIRSRTADLIETNEEFLHAAWDAALEGAKALTKAAIQRMSANDQLEVVKSLNKLGAFSLVRYLAS
;
A
#
# COMPACT_ATOMS: atom_id res chain seq x y z
N MET A 1 0.45 24.08 -19.49
CA MET A 1 0.51 22.65 -19.89
C MET A 1 -0.73 22.15 -20.64
N ARG A 2 -1.95 22.69 -20.39
CA ARG A 2 -3.17 22.32 -21.19
C ARG A 2 -2.99 22.46 -22.70
N GLY A 3 -2.17 23.41 -23.20
CA GLY A 3 -1.93 23.60 -24.64
C GLY A 3 -1.17 22.45 -25.32
N ILE A 4 -0.20 21.80 -24.67
CA ILE A 4 0.54 20.68 -25.27
C ILE A 4 -0.39 19.45 -25.41
N LEU A 5 -1.17 19.14 -24.38
CA LEU A 5 -2.10 18.02 -24.44
C LEU A 5 -3.18 18.23 -25.53
N SER A 6 -3.67 19.48 -25.73
CA SER A 6 -4.64 19.76 -26.79
C SER A 6 -4.04 19.62 -28.20
N VAL A 7 -2.79 19.99 -28.38
CA VAL A 7 -2.08 19.80 -29.66
C VAL A 7 -1.88 18.31 -29.94
N LEU A 8 -1.41 17.56 -28.97
CA LEU A 8 -1.23 16.10 -29.10
C LEU A 8 -2.55 15.36 -29.31
N HIS A 9 -3.63 15.82 -28.68
CA HIS A 9 -4.97 15.25 -28.86
C HIS A 9 -5.50 15.46 -30.29
N SER A 10 -5.15 16.59 -30.92
CA SER A 10 -5.54 16.87 -32.30
C SER A 10 -4.64 16.20 -33.35
N ASP A 11 -3.55 15.58 -32.94
CA ASP A 11 -2.64 14.87 -33.82
C ASP A 11 -3.23 13.48 -34.15
N THR A 12 -3.46 13.24 -35.44
CA THR A 12 -4.10 12.02 -35.94
C THR A 12 -3.22 10.77 -35.77
N GLU A 13 -1.87 10.93 -35.81
CA GLU A 13 -0.96 9.82 -35.63
C GLU A 13 -0.91 9.40 -34.15
N VAL A 14 -0.88 10.39 -33.24
CA VAL A 14 -0.94 10.12 -31.80
C VAL A 14 -2.28 9.49 -31.42
N ALA A 15 -3.39 10.01 -31.93
CA ALA A 15 -4.73 9.45 -31.69
C ALA A 15 -4.84 8.01 -32.19
N ALA A 16 -4.37 7.73 -33.41
CA ALA A 16 -4.36 6.37 -33.98
C ALA A 16 -3.44 5.44 -33.17
N ALA A 17 -2.26 5.90 -32.75
CA ALA A 17 -1.36 5.09 -31.91
C ALA A 17 -1.99 4.74 -30.56
N LEU A 18 -2.71 5.67 -29.94
CA LEU A 18 -3.41 5.45 -28.68
C LEU A 18 -4.66 4.57 -28.81
N SER A 19 -5.36 4.55 -29.96
CA SER A 19 -6.54 3.70 -30.15
C SER A 19 -6.21 2.29 -30.63
N ASP A 20 -5.28 2.15 -31.59
CA ASP A 20 -5.15 0.90 -32.36
C ASP A 20 -3.89 0.12 -32.04
N SER A 21 -2.89 0.72 -31.35
CA SER A 21 -1.59 0.07 -31.15
C SER A 21 -1.51 -0.69 -29.82
N SER A 22 -1.14 -1.95 -29.86
CA SER A 22 -0.76 -2.75 -28.67
C SER A 22 0.63 -2.41 -28.16
N LYS A 23 1.47 -1.74 -28.96
CA LYS A 23 2.82 -1.28 -28.60
C LYS A 23 3.10 0.07 -29.20
N ILE A 24 3.52 1.02 -28.36
CA ILE A 24 3.94 2.35 -28.76
C ILE A 24 5.42 2.50 -28.46
N ILE A 25 6.20 2.92 -29.47
CA ILE A 25 7.60 3.24 -29.33
C ILE A 25 7.74 4.76 -29.40
N ALA A 26 8.22 5.35 -28.32
CA ALA A 26 8.36 6.81 -28.21
C ALA A 26 9.49 7.16 -27.24
N PRO A 27 10.07 8.37 -27.32
CA PRO A 27 11.04 8.84 -26.34
C PRO A 27 10.45 8.82 -24.92
N ALA A 28 11.22 8.42 -23.92
CA ALA A 28 10.74 8.32 -22.54
C ALA A 28 10.16 9.63 -21.98
N SER A 29 10.68 10.78 -22.45
CA SER A 29 10.16 12.11 -22.09
C SER A 29 8.73 12.37 -22.57
N SER A 30 8.22 11.63 -23.55
CA SER A 30 6.84 11.75 -24.05
C SER A 30 5.83 10.89 -23.28
N TYR A 31 6.29 9.90 -22.50
CA TYR A 31 5.39 8.98 -21.78
C TYR A 31 4.35 9.67 -20.90
N PRO A 32 4.70 10.68 -20.07
CA PRO A 32 3.71 11.33 -19.22
C PRO A 32 2.57 11.96 -20.03
N PHE A 33 2.87 12.51 -21.21
CA PHE A 33 1.87 13.14 -22.08
C PHE A 33 0.96 12.11 -22.74
N LEU A 34 1.53 11.01 -23.26
CA LEU A 34 0.75 9.93 -23.87
C LEU A 34 -0.16 9.25 -22.84
N ILE A 35 0.35 9.01 -21.63
CA ILE A 35 -0.43 8.45 -20.52
C ILE A 35 -1.56 9.41 -20.11
N ALA A 36 -1.28 10.71 -19.97
CA ALA A 36 -2.27 11.69 -19.59
C ALA A 36 -3.37 11.84 -20.65
N LEU A 37 -3.05 11.65 -21.94
CA LEU A 37 -4.05 11.61 -23.02
C LEU A 37 -4.91 10.35 -22.92
N ALA A 38 -4.31 9.18 -22.79
CA ALA A 38 -5.05 7.93 -22.66
C ALA A 38 -5.98 7.93 -21.43
N ALA A 39 -5.56 8.56 -20.34
CA ALA A 39 -6.35 8.69 -19.13
C ALA A 39 -7.57 9.60 -19.24
N GLN A 40 -7.69 10.40 -20.30
CA GLN A 40 -8.92 11.18 -20.54
C GLN A 40 -10.14 10.29 -20.81
N GLU A 41 -9.93 9.11 -21.37
CA GLU A 41 -10.99 8.21 -21.78
C GLU A 41 -11.28 7.08 -20.79
N LYS A 42 -10.25 6.61 -20.05
CA LYS A 42 -10.38 5.43 -19.19
C LYS A 42 -9.39 5.41 -18.04
N PRO A 43 -9.68 4.65 -16.97
CA PRO A 43 -8.74 4.40 -15.88
C PRO A 43 -7.48 3.67 -16.37
N LEU A 44 -6.33 3.99 -15.79
CA LEU A 44 -5.05 3.39 -16.15
C LEU A 44 -4.31 2.80 -14.94
N LEU A 45 -3.78 1.59 -15.11
CA LEU A 45 -2.77 1.02 -14.22
C LEU A 45 -1.43 1.01 -14.96
N ILE A 46 -0.49 1.84 -14.52
CA ILE A 46 0.83 1.96 -15.13
C ILE A 46 1.80 1.08 -14.35
N VAL A 47 2.40 0.11 -15.03
CA VAL A 47 3.37 -0.80 -14.42
C VAL A 47 4.78 -0.40 -14.84
N THR A 48 5.66 -0.20 -13.86
CA THR A 48 7.09 0.09 -14.07
C THR A 48 7.96 -1.04 -13.57
N SER A 49 9.22 -1.09 -14.00
CA SER A 49 10.18 -2.09 -13.55
C SER A 49 10.78 -1.80 -12.15
N SER A 50 10.71 -0.55 -11.67
CA SER A 50 11.34 -0.11 -10.42
C SER A 50 10.49 0.90 -9.65
N SER A 51 10.67 0.96 -8.32
CA SER A 51 10.01 1.95 -7.46
C SER A 51 10.38 3.39 -7.84
N ARG A 52 11.66 3.67 -8.10
CA ARG A 52 12.10 5.00 -8.52
C ARG A 52 11.42 5.43 -9.83
N GLY A 53 11.31 4.52 -10.80
CA GLY A 53 10.60 4.82 -12.06
C GLY A 53 9.11 5.11 -11.84
N SER A 54 8.48 4.48 -10.84
CA SER A 54 7.11 4.80 -10.43
C SER A 54 7.00 6.18 -9.80
N GLU A 55 7.90 6.51 -8.88
CA GLU A 55 7.94 7.80 -8.18
C GLU A 55 8.13 8.95 -9.18
N ASP A 56 9.17 8.89 -10.01
CA ASP A 56 9.47 9.90 -11.02
C ASP A 56 8.29 10.10 -11.98
N LEU A 57 7.69 9.02 -12.48
CA LEU A 57 6.56 9.09 -13.39
C LEU A 57 5.30 9.66 -12.72
N THR A 58 5.04 9.29 -11.47
CA THR A 58 3.91 9.79 -10.67
C THR A 58 4.00 11.31 -10.50
N GLU A 59 5.17 11.83 -10.19
CA GLU A 59 5.44 13.27 -10.04
C GLU A 59 5.11 14.02 -11.35
N TYR A 60 5.62 13.53 -12.49
CA TYR A 60 5.30 14.15 -13.79
C TYR A 60 3.80 14.10 -14.11
N LEU A 61 3.15 12.96 -13.88
CA LEU A 61 1.72 12.80 -14.18
C LEU A 61 0.83 13.69 -13.31
N LYS A 62 1.15 13.91 -12.04
CA LYS A 62 0.43 14.84 -11.16
C LYS A 62 0.37 16.27 -11.69
N SER A 63 1.35 16.68 -12.50
CA SER A 63 1.33 18.00 -13.14
C SER A 63 0.39 18.08 -14.37
N LEU A 64 -0.02 16.91 -14.91
CA LEU A 64 -0.81 16.78 -16.14
C LEU A 64 -2.23 16.30 -15.89
N HIS A 65 -2.45 15.52 -14.84
CA HIS A 65 -3.72 14.87 -14.51
C HIS A 65 -4.04 15.02 -13.02
N SER A 66 -5.31 15.21 -12.67
CA SER A 66 -5.73 15.51 -11.29
C SER A 66 -5.83 14.29 -10.38
N THR A 67 -6.09 13.10 -10.94
CA THR A 67 -6.35 11.86 -10.20
C THR A 67 -5.24 10.84 -10.44
N VAL A 68 -4.04 11.16 -9.94
CA VAL A 68 -2.84 10.30 -10.04
C VAL A 68 -2.45 9.81 -8.67
N PHE A 69 -2.35 8.49 -8.54
CA PHE A 69 -2.01 7.79 -7.31
C PHE A 69 -0.77 6.92 -7.50
N GLU A 70 0.06 6.86 -6.49
CA GLU A 70 1.18 5.94 -6.42
C GLU A 70 0.82 4.74 -5.56
N PHE A 71 1.11 3.52 -6.04
CA PHE A 71 0.98 2.31 -5.24
C PHE A 71 2.36 1.66 -5.07
N PRO A 72 3.14 2.06 -4.05
CA PRO A 72 4.52 1.62 -3.87
C PRO A 72 4.62 0.15 -3.49
N ALA A 73 5.79 -0.46 -3.76
CA ALA A 73 6.12 -1.77 -3.22
C ALA A 73 6.57 -1.64 -1.75
N TRP A 74 6.36 -2.69 -0.95
CA TRP A 74 7.05 -2.80 0.33
C TRP A 74 8.56 -2.83 0.10
N GLU A 75 9.30 -2.16 0.96
CA GLU A 75 10.76 -2.19 0.96
C GLU A 75 11.31 -3.52 1.52
N THR A 76 10.53 -4.18 2.37
CA THR A 76 10.89 -5.47 2.98
C THR A 76 10.53 -6.66 2.09
N LEU A 77 11.30 -7.74 2.23
CA LEU A 77 10.99 -9.02 1.60
C LEU A 77 10.29 -9.97 2.59
N PRO A 78 9.42 -10.87 2.14
CA PRO A 78 8.65 -11.75 3.04
C PRO A 78 9.50 -12.57 4.01
N HIS A 79 10.76 -12.85 3.66
CA HIS A 79 11.67 -13.64 4.49
C HIS A 79 12.49 -12.83 5.49
N GLU A 80 12.49 -11.49 5.40
CA GLU A 80 13.33 -10.62 6.24
C GLU A 80 12.80 -10.47 7.68
N ARG A 81 11.57 -10.90 7.95
CA ARG A 81 10.90 -10.74 9.26
C ARG A 81 10.88 -9.29 9.75
N LEU A 82 10.82 -8.37 8.83
CA LEU A 82 10.69 -6.95 9.07
C LEU A 82 9.32 -6.48 8.59
N SER A 83 8.70 -5.62 9.35
CA SER A 83 7.50 -4.94 8.91
C SER A 83 7.83 -3.83 7.91
N PRO A 84 6.98 -3.59 6.91
CA PRO A 84 7.14 -2.45 6.03
C PRO A 84 6.98 -1.14 6.82
N ARG A 85 7.58 -0.07 6.33
CA ARG A 85 7.49 1.24 6.96
C ARG A 85 6.07 1.77 6.93
N SER A 86 5.66 2.43 8.00
CA SER A 86 4.31 2.98 8.13
C SER A 86 3.94 3.99 7.04
N ASP A 87 4.91 4.78 6.54
CA ASP A 87 4.68 5.70 5.44
C ASP A 87 4.45 4.99 4.09
N THR A 88 5.15 3.89 3.82
CA THR A 88 4.89 3.04 2.65
C THR A 88 3.51 2.40 2.72
N VAL A 89 3.16 1.83 3.87
CA VAL A 89 1.82 1.27 4.14
C VAL A 89 0.74 2.32 3.92
N ALA A 90 0.90 3.50 4.51
CA ALA A 90 -0.10 4.56 4.42
C ALA A 90 -0.26 5.11 2.98
N ARG A 91 0.82 5.20 2.17
CA ARG A 91 0.71 5.56 0.73
C ARG A 91 -0.12 4.53 -0.03
N ARG A 92 0.11 3.24 0.23
CA ARG A 92 -0.67 2.16 -0.40
C ARG A 92 -2.15 2.23 0.01
N LEU A 93 -2.42 2.33 1.32
CA LEU A 93 -3.77 2.45 1.83
C LEU A 93 -4.48 3.71 1.32
N SER A 94 -3.80 4.86 1.29
CA SER A 94 -4.35 6.09 0.72
C SER A 94 -4.80 5.89 -0.74
N THR A 95 -4.00 5.21 -1.55
CA THR A 95 -4.38 4.86 -2.93
C THR A 95 -5.61 3.96 -2.97
N LEU A 96 -5.67 2.92 -2.13
CA LEU A 96 -6.81 2.00 -2.07
C LEU A 96 -8.09 2.70 -1.63
N TYR A 97 -8.02 3.57 -0.63
CA TYR A 97 -9.18 4.39 -0.19
C TYR A 97 -9.63 5.36 -1.27
N SER A 98 -8.69 6.07 -1.90
CA SER A 98 -9.04 6.99 -2.99
C SER A 98 -9.74 6.27 -4.15
N LEU A 99 -9.39 5.03 -4.45
CA LEU A 99 -10.08 4.23 -5.46
C LEU A 99 -11.50 3.83 -5.03
N THR A 100 -11.82 3.75 -3.74
CA THR A 100 -13.21 3.49 -3.27
C THR A 100 -14.13 4.67 -3.48
N GLU A 101 -13.59 5.89 -3.53
CA GLU A 101 -14.35 7.12 -3.80
C GLU A 101 -14.74 7.27 -5.28
N SER A 102 -14.42 6.27 -6.09
CA SER A 102 -14.77 6.19 -7.53
C SER A 102 -14.30 7.43 -8.33
N PRO A 103 -13.01 7.78 -8.26
CA PRO A 103 -12.47 8.91 -9.00
C PRO A 103 -12.63 8.70 -10.51
N ILE A 104 -12.84 9.80 -11.25
CA ILE A 104 -12.96 9.74 -12.70
C ILE A 104 -11.59 9.44 -13.31
N ASN A 105 -11.52 8.36 -14.10
CA ASN A 105 -10.33 7.93 -14.84
C ASN A 105 -9.02 8.03 -14.05
N PRO A 106 -8.91 7.34 -12.88
CA PRO A 106 -7.69 7.39 -12.08
C PRO A 106 -6.51 6.77 -12.82
N ILE A 107 -5.34 7.37 -12.63
CA ILE A 107 -4.06 6.79 -13.01
C ILE A 107 -3.42 6.24 -11.72
N VAL A 108 -3.18 4.94 -11.68
CA VAL A 108 -2.37 4.32 -10.62
C VAL A 108 -1.03 3.92 -11.21
N VAL A 109 0.06 4.38 -10.61
CA VAL A 109 1.43 4.02 -11.01
C VAL A 109 2.01 3.08 -9.96
N ALA A 110 2.47 1.92 -10.38
CA ALA A 110 2.97 0.89 -9.49
C ALA A 110 4.19 0.16 -10.08
N PRO A 111 5.25 -0.11 -9.30
CA PRO A 111 6.29 -1.01 -9.74
C PRO A 111 5.75 -2.45 -9.82
N VAL A 112 6.29 -3.27 -10.71
CA VAL A 112 5.83 -4.66 -10.90
C VAL A 112 5.80 -5.45 -9.60
N ARG A 113 6.74 -5.21 -8.68
CA ARG A 113 6.77 -5.84 -7.36
C ARG A 113 5.51 -5.51 -6.54
N ALA A 114 4.97 -4.29 -6.63
CA ALA A 114 3.73 -3.92 -5.94
C ALA A 114 2.50 -4.54 -6.62
N VAL A 115 2.52 -4.66 -7.95
CA VAL A 115 1.40 -5.23 -8.73
C VAL A 115 1.19 -6.71 -8.44
N ILE A 116 2.28 -7.48 -8.30
CA ILE A 116 2.22 -8.91 -7.96
C ILE A 116 1.97 -9.16 -6.46
N HIS A 117 2.19 -8.15 -5.61
CA HIS A 117 2.00 -8.27 -4.17
C HIS A 117 0.54 -8.15 -3.79
N ARG A 118 0.04 -9.12 -3.01
CA ARG A 118 -1.33 -9.13 -2.49
C ARG A 118 -1.43 -8.33 -1.21
N PHE A 119 -2.60 -7.76 -0.98
CA PHE A 119 -2.97 -7.09 0.27
C PHE A 119 -4.32 -7.61 0.78
N ILE A 120 -4.63 -7.32 2.04
CA ILE A 120 -5.89 -7.76 2.67
C ILE A 120 -7.05 -6.91 2.11
N ALA A 121 -8.02 -7.58 1.48
CA ALA A 121 -9.08 -6.89 0.73
C ALA A 121 -10.04 -6.11 1.63
N THR A 122 -10.34 -6.61 2.82
CA THR A 122 -11.22 -5.94 3.80
C THR A 122 -10.64 -4.63 4.31
N LEU A 123 -9.32 -4.53 4.47
CA LEU A 123 -8.68 -3.32 4.95
C LEU A 123 -8.95 -2.12 4.03
N ALA A 124 -8.95 -2.36 2.72
CA ALA A 124 -9.25 -1.33 1.72
C ALA A 124 -10.74 -0.92 1.67
N LYS A 125 -11.63 -1.65 2.34
CA LYS A 125 -13.07 -1.37 2.37
C LYS A 125 -13.51 -0.72 3.68
N SER A 126 -12.68 -0.76 4.72
CA SER A 126 -12.99 -0.13 5.99
C SER A 126 -13.08 1.39 5.82
N PRO A 127 -14.04 2.07 6.43
CA PRO A 127 -14.11 3.52 6.33
C PRO A 127 -12.87 4.17 6.94
N LEU A 128 -12.42 5.26 6.31
CA LEU A 128 -11.31 6.04 6.85
C LEU A 128 -11.75 6.68 8.16
N TRP A 129 -11.02 6.43 9.22
CA TRP A 129 -11.32 7.04 10.52
C TRP A 129 -10.92 8.51 10.54
N THR A 130 -11.83 9.36 11.00
CA THR A 130 -11.63 10.80 11.03
C THR A 130 -11.97 11.37 12.39
N LEU A 131 -11.20 12.37 12.81
CA LEU A 131 -11.43 13.18 14.00
C LEU A 131 -11.71 14.62 13.58
N GLU A 132 -12.63 15.28 14.28
CA GLU A 132 -13.01 16.66 14.01
C GLU A 132 -13.12 17.44 15.35
N ILE A 133 -12.87 18.74 15.32
CA ILE A 133 -13.09 19.61 16.48
C ILE A 133 -14.57 19.58 16.85
N GLY A 134 -14.87 19.48 18.15
CA GLY A 134 -16.22 19.34 18.69
C GLY A 134 -16.77 17.92 18.66
N GLN A 135 -15.99 16.94 18.19
CA GLN A 135 -16.39 15.53 18.24
C GLN A 135 -16.30 15.00 19.67
N GLU A 136 -17.38 14.35 20.12
CA GLU A 136 -17.39 13.60 21.38
C GLU A 136 -16.77 12.21 21.15
N ILE A 137 -15.64 11.94 21.79
CA ILE A 137 -14.96 10.66 21.82
C ILE A 137 -14.16 10.54 23.10
N GLY A 138 -14.34 9.46 23.85
CA GLY A 138 -13.59 9.23 25.09
C GLY A 138 -12.09 9.04 24.82
N LEU A 139 -11.24 9.62 25.69
CA LEU A 139 -9.78 9.46 25.59
C LEU A 139 -9.35 8.00 25.51
N THR A 140 -9.99 7.11 26.28
CA THR A 140 -9.71 5.66 26.26
C THR A 140 -10.10 5.04 24.92
N GLU A 141 -11.19 5.46 24.33
CA GLU A 141 -11.64 5.01 23.02
C GLU A 141 -10.65 5.44 21.94
N LEU A 142 -10.19 6.68 21.95
CA LEU A 142 -9.14 7.15 21.02
C LEU A 142 -7.86 6.33 21.14
N ILE A 143 -7.39 6.05 22.35
CA ILE A 143 -6.19 5.24 22.62
C ILE A 143 -6.38 3.80 22.05
N THR A 144 -7.54 3.22 22.27
CA THR A 144 -7.86 1.89 21.76
C THR A 144 -7.82 1.87 20.24
N HIS A 145 -8.50 2.81 19.58
CA HIS A 145 -8.49 2.91 18.12
C HIS A 145 -7.10 3.14 17.54
N LEU A 146 -6.27 4.00 18.12
CA LEU A 146 -4.90 4.18 17.67
C LEU A 146 -4.09 2.87 17.79
N THR A 147 -4.29 2.12 18.87
CA THR A 147 -3.63 0.82 19.07
C THR A 147 -4.10 -0.22 18.05
N GLU A 148 -5.40 -0.29 17.77
CA GLU A 148 -5.99 -1.16 16.73
C GLU A 148 -5.49 -0.82 15.32
N LEU A 149 -5.23 0.47 15.04
CA LEU A 149 -4.62 0.95 13.81
C LEU A 149 -3.08 0.77 13.79
N ALA A 150 -2.55 0.04 14.78
CA ALA A 150 -1.13 -0.31 14.91
C ALA A 150 -0.19 0.88 15.11
N PHE A 151 -0.67 1.97 15.73
CA PHE A 151 0.22 3.00 16.26
C PHE A 151 0.95 2.51 17.50
N THR A 152 2.19 2.92 17.66
CA THR A 152 3.02 2.57 18.80
C THR A 152 2.89 3.64 19.89
N ARG A 153 2.52 3.25 21.10
CA ARG A 153 2.47 4.16 22.24
C ARG A 153 3.88 4.42 22.76
N THR A 154 4.22 5.69 22.96
CA THR A 154 5.52 6.16 23.46
C THR A 154 5.32 7.23 24.54
N ASP A 155 6.38 7.58 25.26
CA ASP A 155 6.34 8.70 26.21
C ASP A 155 6.43 10.06 25.50
N LEU A 156 7.13 10.10 24.36
CA LEU A 156 7.32 11.29 23.53
C LEU A 156 7.25 10.87 22.05
N VAL A 157 6.46 11.60 21.27
CA VAL A 157 6.31 11.36 19.83
C VAL A 157 7.49 11.95 19.07
N GLU A 158 8.23 11.08 18.38
CA GLU A 158 9.39 11.45 17.57
C GLU A 158 9.29 10.94 16.13
N LYS A 159 8.59 9.81 15.91
CA LYS A 159 8.53 9.12 14.61
C LYS A 159 7.09 8.94 14.14
N ARG A 160 6.93 8.86 12.83
CA ARG A 160 5.65 8.51 12.21
C ARG A 160 5.16 7.15 12.71
N GLY A 161 3.87 7.06 13.02
CA GLY A 161 3.24 5.88 13.60
C GLY A 161 3.32 5.80 15.12
N GLU A 162 3.81 6.83 15.79
CA GLU A 162 3.83 6.93 17.26
C GLU A 162 2.71 7.81 17.78
N PHE A 163 2.26 7.52 19.01
CA PHE A 163 1.40 8.39 19.78
C PHE A 163 1.79 8.42 21.26
N ALA A 164 1.54 9.53 21.92
CA ALA A 164 1.78 9.73 23.36
C ALA A 164 0.55 10.35 24.03
N VAL A 165 0.35 10.02 25.29
CA VAL A 165 -0.80 10.51 26.09
C VAL A 165 -0.30 11.17 27.36
N ARG A 166 -0.72 12.42 27.59
CA ARG A 166 -0.34 13.23 28.77
C ARG A 166 -1.54 14.01 29.29
N GLY A 167 -2.17 13.49 30.34
CA GLY A 167 -3.41 14.09 30.85
C GLY A 167 -4.53 14.04 29.81
N GLY A 168 -5.11 15.17 29.49
CA GLY A 168 -6.11 15.32 28.42
C GLY A 168 -5.54 15.61 27.03
N ILE A 169 -4.27 15.31 26.79
CA ILE A 169 -3.60 15.59 25.51
C ILE A 169 -3.15 14.28 24.88
N VAL A 170 -3.43 14.11 23.58
CA VAL A 170 -2.88 13.02 22.76
C VAL A 170 -2.06 13.61 21.63
N ASP A 171 -0.78 13.34 21.63
CA ASP A 171 0.12 13.64 20.53
C ASP A 171 0.17 12.43 19.58
N VAL A 172 0.02 12.65 18.28
CA VAL A 172 0.06 11.56 17.26
C VAL A 172 0.84 12.00 16.02
N PHE A 173 1.73 11.14 15.54
CA PHE A 173 2.43 11.38 14.29
C PHE A 173 1.89 10.46 13.19
N LEU A 174 1.03 11.00 12.35
CA LEU A 174 0.42 10.24 11.27
C LEU A 174 1.47 9.83 10.23
N PRO A 175 1.33 8.64 9.60
CA PRO A 175 2.32 8.11 8.67
C PRO A 175 2.64 9.00 7.47
N LEU A 176 1.66 9.77 6.96
CA LEU A 176 1.85 10.67 5.81
C LEU A 176 2.01 12.14 6.17
N ALA A 177 1.89 12.48 7.45
CA ALA A 177 2.01 13.88 7.88
C ALA A 177 3.47 14.36 7.86
N MET A 178 3.66 15.65 7.63
CA MET A 178 4.97 16.30 7.76
C MET A 178 5.30 16.61 9.22
N HIS A 179 4.29 16.98 10.01
CA HIS A 179 4.39 17.30 11.42
C HIS A 179 3.41 16.45 12.22
N PRO A 180 3.73 16.07 13.46
CA PRO A 180 2.78 15.42 14.35
C PRO A 180 1.65 16.39 14.75
N VAL A 181 0.54 15.82 15.21
CA VAL A 181 -0.66 16.53 15.62
C VAL A 181 -0.87 16.35 17.11
N ARG A 182 -1.16 17.43 17.80
CA ARG A 182 -1.64 17.46 19.18
C ARG A 182 -3.14 17.55 19.17
N ILE A 183 -3.80 16.68 19.92
CA ILE A 183 -5.24 16.60 20.12
C ILE A 183 -5.48 16.97 21.58
N ASP A 184 -6.08 18.12 21.80
CA ASP A 184 -6.44 18.60 23.14
C ASP A 184 -7.90 18.25 23.44
N PHE A 185 -8.16 17.73 24.61
CA PHE A 185 -9.48 17.32 25.08
C PHE A 185 -9.99 18.20 26.21
N PHE A 186 -11.27 18.58 26.11
CA PHE A 186 -12.03 19.09 27.23
C PHE A 186 -13.10 18.06 27.63
N GLY A 187 -12.84 17.30 28.71
CA GLY A 187 -13.66 16.12 29.03
C GLY A 187 -13.50 15.04 27.97
N ASP A 188 -14.60 14.65 27.33
CA ASP A 188 -14.65 13.68 26.22
C ASP A 188 -14.84 14.35 24.84
N GLU A 189 -14.68 15.69 24.77
CA GLU A 189 -14.80 16.45 23.52
C GLU A 189 -13.42 16.87 23.02
N ILE A 190 -13.17 16.74 21.71
CA ILE A 190 -11.98 17.28 21.05
C ILE A 190 -12.12 18.80 20.97
N GLU A 191 -11.36 19.52 21.82
CA GLU A 191 -11.38 21.00 21.87
C GLU A 191 -10.53 21.59 20.75
N GLU A 192 -9.34 20.98 20.47
CA GLU A 192 -8.40 21.54 19.52
C GLU A 192 -7.54 20.48 18.84
N LEU A 193 -7.20 20.74 17.56
CA LEU A 193 -6.25 19.96 16.76
C LEU A 193 -5.18 20.91 16.21
N ARG A 194 -3.91 20.71 16.57
CA ARG A 194 -2.78 21.54 16.09
C ARG A 194 -1.58 20.72 15.68
N TYR A 195 -0.87 21.18 14.68
CA TYR A 195 0.48 20.65 14.41
C TYR A 195 1.45 21.09 15.50
N PHE A 196 2.49 20.29 15.74
CA PHE A 196 3.61 20.69 16.59
C PHE A 196 4.94 20.21 15.99
N GLU A 197 6.04 20.83 16.45
CA GLU A 197 7.38 20.47 16.05
C GLU A 197 7.98 19.40 16.98
N VAL A 198 8.57 18.35 16.40
CA VAL A 198 9.22 17.26 17.16
C VAL A 198 10.37 17.80 18.02
N ALA A 199 11.15 18.74 17.48
CA ALA A 199 12.39 19.20 18.10
C ALA A 199 12.20 19.94 19.44
N ASP A 200 11.13 20.73 19.59
CA ASP A 200 10.89 21.56 20.77
C ASP A 200 9.48 21.36 21.36
N GLN A 201 8.67 20.50 20.76
CA GLN A 201 7.29 20.16 21.18
C GLN A 201 6.32 21.35 21.17
N ARG A 202 6.65 22.43 20.46
CA ARG A 202 5.80 23.63 20.37
C ARG A 202 4.74 23.47 19.31
N THR A 203 3.51 23.78 19.67
CA THR A 203 2.37 23.81 18.76
C THR A 203 2.45 25.01 17.81
N SER A 204 2.00 24.78 16.56
CA SER A 204 1.79 25.85 15.59
C SER A 204 0.53 26.66 15.92
N GLU A 205 0.43 27.86 15.35
CA GLU A 205 -0.79 28.67 15.48
C GLU A 205 -1.95 28.15 14.60
N ALA A 206 -1.65 27.34 13.59
CA ALA A 206 -2.63 26.82 12.66
C ALA A 206 -3.46 25.71 13.30
N VAL A 207 -4.77 25.86 13.30
CA VAL A 207 -5.75 24.88 13.76
C VAL A 207 -6.17 23.99 12.60
N ILE A 208 -6.25 22.68 12.86
CA ILE A 208 -6.70 21.68 11.91
C ILE A 208 -8.19 21.42 12.19
N GLY A 209 -9.08 21.59 11.21
CA GLY A 209 -10.51 21.32 11.42
C GLY A 209 -10.86 19.83 11.43
N LYS A 210 -10.11 19.03 10.67
CA LYS A 210 -10.36 17.59 10.46
C LYS A 210 -9.06 16.82 10.27
N LEU A 211 -8.95 15.66 10.92
CA LEU A 211 -7.80 14.78 10.86
C LEU A 211 -8.24 13.39 10.36
N SER A 212 -7.67 12.94 9.24
CA SER A 212 -7.91 11.59 8.71
C SER A 212 -6.76 10.67 9.10
N ILE A 213 -7.08 9.53 9.71
CA ILE A 213 -6.10 8.61 10.29
C ILE A 213 -6.07 7.33 9.47
N LEU A 214 -4.91 7.02 8.89
CA LEU A 214 -4.61 5.78 8.21
C LEU A 214 -3.90 4.80 9.15
N PRO A 215 -4.14 3.50 9.02
CA PRO A 215 -3.39 2.49 9.75
C PRO A 215 -1.87 2.55 9.47
N CYS A 216 -1.09 2.17 10.47
CA CYS A 216 0.37 2.06 10.36
C CYS A 216 0.82 0.72 9.75
N ARG A 217 -0.08 -0.27 9.63
CA ARG A 217 0.17 -1.60 9.05
C ARG A 217 -0.94 -2.01 8.09
N GLU A 218 -0.60 -2.78 7.06
CA GLU A 218 -1.59 -3.44 6.18
C GLU A 218 -2.16 -4.73 6.79
N PHE A 219 -1.63 -5.15 7.92
CA PHE A 219 -2.08 -6.31 8.66
C PHE A 219 -2.47 -5.90 10.07
N LEU A 220 -3.78 -5.79 10.31
CA LEU A 220 -4.36 -5.48 11.61
C LEU A 220 -4.88 -6.75 12.26
N LEU A 221 -4.73 -6.85 13.58
CA LEU A 221 -5.14 -8.03 14.35
C LEU A 221 -6.63 -7.93 14.70
N SER A 222 -7.49 -8.53 13.85
CA SER A 222 -8.89 -8.72 14.15
C SER A 222 -9.13 -9.99 15.00
N ASP A 223 -10.29 -10.07 15.63
CA ASP A 223 -10.70 -11.27 16.40
C ASP A 223 -10.62 -12.55 15.56
N GLU A 224 -10.95 -12.48 14.26
CA GLU A 224 -10.86 -13.62 13.34
C GLU A 224 -9.40 -14.06 13.13
N ILE A 225 -8.49 -13.10 12.95
CA ILE A 225 -7.05 -13.35 12.79
C ILE A 225 -6.47 -13.93 14.08
N CYS A 226 -6.81 -13.37 15.24
CA CYS A 226 -6.39 -13.87 16.53
C CYS A 226 -6.91 -15.31 16.78
N ALA A 227 -8.18 -15.58 16.50
CA ALA A 227 -8.74 -16.92 16.60
C ALA A 227 -8.11 -17.94 15.65
N ARG A 228 -7.70 -17.49 14.44
CA ARG A 228 -6.97 -18.35 13.49
C ARG A 228 -5.55 -18.61 13.97
N ALA A 229 -4.86 -17.60 14.51
CA ALA A 229 -3.54 -17.77 15.14
C ALA A 229 -3.59 -18.78 16.29
N GLU A 230 -4.62 -18.72 17.14
CA GLU A 230 -4.81 -19.68 18.23
C GLU A 230 -4.83 -21.13 17.73
N LYS A 231 -5.54 -21.41 16.63
CA LYS A 231 -5.59 -22.74 16.01
C LYS A 231 -4.24 -23.19 15.44
N LEU A 232 -3.40 -22.26 15.02
CA LEU A 232 -2.08 -22.55 14.46
C LEU A 232 -1.06 -22.94 15.54
N LYS A 233 -1.26 -22.58 16.80
CA LYS A 233 -0.36 -22.96 17.91
C LYS A 233 -0.08 -24.46 17.97
N SER A 234 -1.11 -25.28 17.76
CA SER A 234 -0.99 -26.73 17.77
C SER A 234 -0.27 -27.31 16.55
N GLN A 235 -0.30 -26.61 15.42
CA GLN A 235 0.29 -27.07 14.17
C GLN A 235 1.78 -26.69 14.04
N TYR A 236 2.20 -25.62 14.72
CA TYR A 236 3.56 -25.05 14.63
C TYR A 236 4.18 -24.81 16.01
N PRO A 237 4.53 -25.86 16.78
CA PRO A 237 5.05 -25.74 18.13
C PRO A 237 6.37 -24.96 18.20
N GLY A 238 7.19 -24.97 17.14
CA GLY A 238 8.44 -24.21 17.07
C GLY A 238 8.28 -22.70 16.90
N ALA A 239 7.05 -22.20 16.76
CA ALA A 239 6.75 -20.76 16.58
C ALA A 239 5.70 -20.26 17.56
N LEU A 240 5.53 -20.96 18.69
CA LEU A 240 4.55 -20.62 19.73
C LEU A 240 4.67 -19.19 20.23
N GLU A 241 5.89 -18.64 20.30
CA GLU A 241 6.08 -17.27 20.79
C GLU A 241 5.42 -16.23 19.87
N ILE A 242 5.70 -16.27 18.56
CA ILE A 242 5.13 -15.29 17.60
C ILE A 242 3.64 -15.51 17.39
N ILE A 243 3.21 -16.78 17.25
CA ILE A 243 1.79 -17.11 17.06
C ILE A 243 1.01 -16.78 18.31
N GLY A 244 1.57 -17.04 19.52
CA GLY A 244 0.96 -16.71 20.79
C GLY A 244 0.69 -15.21 20.93
N LYS A 245 1.70 -14.38 20.64
CA LYS A 245 1.53 -12.92 20.66
C LYS A 245 0.42 -12.46 19.70
N ILE A 246 0.40 -12.99 18.46
CA ILE A 246 -0.66 -12.67 17.48
C ILE A 246 -2.03 -13.12 17.98
N ALA A 247 -2.13 -14.30 18.56
CA ALA A 247 -3.39 -14.80 19.13
C ALA A 247 -3.89 -13.94 20.30
N ASP A 248 -2.96 -13.39 21.08
CA ASP A 248 -3.26 -12.47 22.19
C ASP A 248 -3.49 -11.01 21.72
N GLY A 249 -3.57 -10.76 20.40
CA GLY A 249 -3.77 -9.42 19.84
C GLY A 249 -2.55 -8.50 19.93
N ILE A 250 -1.35 -9.07 20.14
CA ILE A 250 -0.11 -8.31 20.25
C ILE A 250 0.59 -8.26 18.90
N THR A 251 0.80 -7.06 18.37
CA THR A 251 1.55 -6.84 17.14
C THR A 251 3.02 -7.22 17.29
N VAL A 252 3.56 -7.89 16.29
CA VAL A 252 4.96 -8.35 16.27
C VAL A 252 5.61 -7.90 14.95
N ASP A 253 6.89 -7.52 15.01
CA ASP A 253 7.63 -7.18 13.80
C ASP A 253 7.76 -8.39 12.88
N GLY A 254 7.50 -8.15 11.58
CA GLY A 254 7.55 -9.17 10.54
C GLY A 254 6.37 -10.14 10.54
N MET A 255 5.31 -9.87 11.31
CA MET A 255 4.09 -10.69 11.30
C MET A 255 3.41 -10.71 9.92
N GLU A 256 3.68 -9.72 9.09
CA GLU A 256 3.19 -9.63 7.71
C GLU A 256 3.62 -10.84 6.87
N SER A 257 4.75 -11.46 7.17
CA SER A 257 5.20 -12.71 6.53
C SER A 257 4.28 -13.90 6.81
N LEU A 258 3.45 -13.81 7.85
CA LEU A 258 2.50 -14.86 8.25
C LEU A 258 1.08 -14.65 7.70
N ILE A 259 0.81 -13.52 7.06
CA ILE A 259 -0.50 -13.17 6.49
C ILE A 259 -1.13 -14.35 5.72
N PRO A 260 -0.41 -15.09 4.84
CA PRO A 260 -1.01 -16.19 4.08
C PRO A 260 -1.49 -17.37 4.91
N LEU A 261 -1.04 -17.50 6.16
CA LEU A 261 -1.53 -18.51 7.11
C LEU A 261 -2.73 -18.00 7.91
N LEU A 262 -2.80 -16.68 8.10
CA LEU A 262 -3.72 -16.01 9.00
C LEU A 262 -5.00 -15.50 8.33
N THR A 263 -5.01 -15.34 7.00
CA THR A 263 -6.22 -14.97 6.26
C THR A 263 -6.19 -15.56 4.86
N ASP A 264 -7.37 -15.67 4.25
CA ASP A 264 -7.55 -15.99 2.82
C ASP A 264 -8.16 -14.79 2.05
N ASP A 265 -8.35 -13.65 2.72
CA ASP A 265 -8.94 -12.42 2.17
C ASP A 265 -7.88 -11.56 1.44
N PHE A 266 -7.64 -11.88 0.17
CA PHE A 266 -6.60 -11.22 -0.63
C PHE A 266 -7.14 -10.55 -1.88
N ASN A 267 -6.53 -9.41 -2.21
CA ASN A 267 -6.68 -8.73 -3.49
C ASN A 267 -5.32 -8.28 -4.03
N THR A 268 -5.28 -7.99 -5.33
CA THR A 268 -4.18 -7.26 -5.99
C THR A 268 -4.66 -5.86 -6.37
N ILE A 269 -3.72 -4.96 -6.65
CA ILE A 269 -4.08 -3.61 -7.10
C ILE A 269 -4.89 -3.65 -8.41
N ALA A 270 -4.59 -4.58 -9.31
CA ALA A 270 -5.34 -4.74 -10.56
C ALA A 270 -6.82 -5.09 -10.32
N GLN A 271 -7.12 -5.91 -9.29
CA GLN A 271 -8.50 -6.27 -8.90
C GLN A 271 -9.25 -5.11 -8.22
N ARG A 272 -8.53 -4.10 -7.72
CA ARG A 272 -9.11 -2.91 -7.08
C ARG A 272 -9.34 -1.76 -8.05
N MET A 273 -8.73 -1.80 -9.22
CA MET A 273 -8.95 -0.80 -10.26
C MET A 273 -10.40 -0.82 -10.73
N PRO A 274 -10.93 0.34 -11.17
CA PRO A 274 -12.26 0.41 -11.77
C PRO A 274 -12.42 -0.52 -12.97
N ALA A 275 -13.67 -0.86 -13.31
CA ALA A 275 -13.96 -1.58 -14.54
C ALA A 275 -13.43 -0.83 -15.77
N GLN A 276 -13.05 -1.54 -16.82
CA GLN A 276 -12.47 -1.01 -18.06
C GLN A 276 -11.07 -0.37 -17.89
N THR A 277 -10.38 -0.58 -16.77
CA THR A 277 -9.00 -0.14 -16.60
C THR A 277 -8.10 -0.76 -17.67
N GLU A 278 -7.33 0.09 -18.32
CA GLU A 278 -6.24 -0.35 -19.21
C GLU A 278 -4.93 -0.46 -18.43
N ILE A 279 -4.16 -1.53 -18.69
CA ILE A 279 -2.86 -1.74 -18.06
C ILE A 279 -1.76 -1.40 -19.08
N LEU A 280 -0.90 -0.44 -18.71
CA LEU A 280 0.23 -0.01 -19.53
C LEU A 280 1.54 -0.47 -18.87
N PHE A 281 2.38 -1.17 -19.63
CA PHE A 281 3.71 -1.57 -19.19
C PHE A 281 4.77 -0.63 -19.76
N ILE A 282 5.51 0.06 -18.88
CA ILE A 282 6.64 0.89 -19.25
C ILE A 282 7.90 0.02 -19.34
N ASP A 283 8.45 -0.14 -20.56
CA ASP A 283 9.58 -1.03 -20.81
C ASP A 283 9.27 -2.50 -20.44
N GLY A 284 8.41 -3.14 -21.21
CA GLY A 284 7.92 -4.49 -20.96
C GLY A 284 9.02 -5.56 -20.82
N GLU A 285 10.17 -5.39 -21.50
CA GLU A 285 11.30 -6.31 -21.36
C GLU A 285 11.96 -6.22 -19.98
N ARG A 286 12.18 -4.99 -19.47
CA ARG A 286 12.69 -4.80 -18.09
C ARG A 286 11.72 -5.30 -17.05
N ILE A 287 10.41 -5.09 -17.24
CA ILE A 287 9.39 -5.61 -16.33
C ILE A 287 9.43 -7.14 -16.31
N ARG A 288 9.55 -7.78 -17.48
CA ARG A 288 9.63 -9.24 -17.61
C ARG A 288 10.88 -9.81 -16.92
N SER A 289 12.06 -9.21 -17.19
CA SER A 289 13.31 -9.57 -16.52
C SER A 289 13.20 -9.40 -15.01
N ARG A 290 12.71 -8.24 -14.55
CA ARG A 290 12.54 -7.98 -13.11
C ARG A 290 11.57 -8.94 -12.42
N THR A 291 10.51 -9.35 -13.12
CA THR A 291 9.57 -10.36 -12.60
C THR A 291 10.23 -11.71 -12.46
N ALA A 292 11.03 -12.12 -13.45
CA ALA A 292 11.80 -13.37 -13.40
C ALA A 292 12.78 -13.35 -12.20
N ASP A 293 13.56 -12.26 -12.06
CA ASP A 293 14.48 -12.09 -10.93
C ASP A 293 13.77 -12.18 -9.56
N LEU A 294 12.58 -11.57 -9.44
CA LEU A 294 11.80 -11.63 -8.20
C LEU A 294 11.32 -13.05 -7.88
N ILE A 295 10.93 -13.82 -8.90
CA ILE A 295 10.51 -15.22 -8.75
C ILE A 295 11.72 -16.07 -8.35
N GLU A 296 12.84 -15.97 -9.06
CA GLU A 296 14.07 -16.68 -8.78
C GLU A 296 14.60 -16.41 -7.37
N THR A 297 14.71 -15.13 -7.01
CA THR A 297 15.09 -14.71 -5.66
C THR A 297 14.18 -15.32 -4.59
N ASN A 298 12.86 -15.33 -4.83
CA ASN A 298 11.90 -15.88 -3.89
C ASN A 298 12.05 -17.42 -3.76
N GLU A 299 12.34 -18.12 -4.85
CA GLU A 299 12.63 -19.56 -4.86
C GLU A 299 13.94 -19.89 -4.14
N GLU A 300 15.01 -19.12 -4.37
CA GLU A 300 16.28 -19.28 -3.67
C GLU A 300 16.13 -19.12 -2.15
N PHE A 301 15.42 -18.09 -1.71
CA PHE A 301 15.12 -17.90 -0.29
C PHE A 301 14.20 -18.97 0.28
N LEU A 302 13.28 -19.50 -0.52
CA LEU A 302 12.45 -20.64 -0.16
C LEU A 302 13.34 -21.87 0.09
N HIS A 303 14.28 -22.16 -0.81
CA HIS A 303 15.23 -23.27 -0.66
C HIS A 303 16.14 -23.07 0.54
N ALA A 304 16.72 -21.88 0.72
CA ALA A 304 17.56 -21.58 1.89
C ALA A 304 16.77 -21.66 3.21
N ALA A 305 15.49 -21.26 3.22
CA ALA A 305 14.59 -21.44 4.36
C ALA A 305 14.25 -22.93 4.61
N TRP A 306 14.22 -23.77 3.53
CA TRP A 306 14.09 -25.22 3.66
C TRP A 306 15.27 -25.85 4.40
N ASP A 307 16.48 -25.54 3.99
CA ASP A 307 17.70 -26.08 4.61
C ASP A 307 17.84 -25.66 6.06
N ALA A 308 17.36 -24.45 6.38
CA ALA A 308 17.36 -23.92 7.74
C ALA A 308 16.14 -24.34 8.60
N ALA A 309 15.08 -24.86 8.02
CA ALA A 309 13.84 -25.26 8.72
C ALA A 309 13.93 -26.62 9.44
N LEU A 310 15.01 -27.35 9.25
CA LEU A 310 15.39 -28.49 10.09
C LEU A 310 15.59 -28.09 11.58
N GLU A 311 15.57 -26.80 11.91
CA GLU A 311 15.76 -26.23 13.25
C GLU A 311 14.52 -25.49 13.83
N GLY A 312 13.30 -26.00 13.65
CA GLY A 312 12.12 -25.67 14.46
C GLY A 312 11.35 -24.37 14.14
N ALA A 313 11.86 -23.18 14.42
CA ALA A 313 11.12 -21.90 14.29
C ALA A 313 10.93 -21.40 12.84
N LYS A 314 11.62 -21.97 11.88
CA LYS A 314 11.61 -21.60 10.46
C LYS A 314 10.50 -22.28 9.64
N ALA A 315 9.87 -23.34 10.20
CA ALA A 315 8.82 -24.10 9.52
C ALA A 315 7.57 -23.25 9.18
N LEU A 316 7.28 -22.24 9.99
CA LEU A 316 6.13 -21.37 9.83
C LEU A 316 6.28 -20.40 8.66
N THR A 317 7.41 -19.72 8.58
CA THR A 317 7.74 -18.84 7.46
C THR A 317 7.73 -19.61 6.14
N LYS A 318 8.21 -20.86 6.16
CA LYS A 318 8.18 -21.79 5.03
C LYS A 318 6.76 -22.11 4.58
N ALA A 319 5.86 -22.50 5.51
CA ALA A 319 4.48 -22.81 5.16
C ALA A 319 3.74 -21.60 4.60
N ALA A 320 4.01 -20.40 5.14
CA ALA A 320 3.48 -19.14 4.61
C ALA A 320 3.99 -18.86 3.18
N ILE A 321 5.30 -19.02 2.95
CA ILE A 321 5.92 -18.81 1.64
C ILE A 321 5.45 -19.87 0.64
N GLN A 322 5.29 -21.16 1.04
CA GLN A 322 4.74 -22.19 0.16
C GLN A 322 3.30 -21.92 -0.27
N ARG A 323 2.46 -21.35 0.61
CA ARG A 323 1.11 -20.91 0.23
C ARG A 323 1.11 -19.71 -0.72
N MET A 324 2.15 -18.88 -0.69
CA MET A 324 2.31 -17.74 -1.62
C MET A 324 2.93 -18.12 -2.97
N SER A 325 3.88 -19.05 -3.01
CA SER A 325 4.81 -19.15 -4.15
C SER A 325 4.30 -19.99 -5.31
N ALA A 326 3.63 -21.11 -5.06
CA ALA A 326 3.40 -22.09 -6.13
C ALA A 326 2.28 -21.74 -7.10
N ASN A 327 1.20 -21.08 -6.64
CA ASN A 327 0.03 -20.79 -7.48
C ASN A 327 -0.22 -19.30 -7.71
N ASP A 328 0.24 -18.43 -6.81
CA ASP A 328 -0.29 -17.08 -6.69
C ASP A 328 0.41 -16.07 -7.58
N GLN A 329 1.73 -16.14 -7.70
CA GLN A 329 2.50 -15.25 -8.59
C GLN A 329 2.27 -15.63 -10.05
N LEU A 330 2.22 -16.93 -10.34
CA LEU A 330 1.89 -17.45 -11.67
C LEU A 330 0.40 -17.20 -12.00
N GLU A 331 -0.51 -17.21 -11.02
CA GLU A 331 -1.91 -16.86 -11.22
C GLU A 331 -2.14 -15.35 -11.35
N VAL A 332 -1.36 -14.49 -10.69
CA VAL A 332 -1.40 -13.05 -10.96
C VAL A 332 -0.91 -12.74 -12.35
N VAL A 333 0.20 -13.35 -12.78
CA VAL A 333 0.67 -13.26 -14.18
C VAL A 333 -0.32 -13.93 -15.12
N LYS A 334 -0.91 -15.06 -14.77
CA LYS A 334 -1.99 -15.72 -15.53
C LYS A 334 -3.32 -14.97 -15.44
N SER A 335 -3.61 -14.27 -14.36
CA SER A 335 -4.81 -13.42 -14.21
C SER A 335 -4.65 -12.10 -14.95
N LEU A 336 -3.46 -11.51 -14.96
CA LEU A 336 -3.10 -10.45 -15.91
C LEU A 336 -3.25 -10.93 -17.36
N ASN A 337 -2.98 -12.20 -17.61
CA ASN A 337 -3.19 -12.87 -18.91
C ASN A 337 -4.66 -13.30 -19.13
N LYS A 338 -5.42 -13.72 -18.10
CA LYS A 338 -6.81 -14.23 -18.18
C LYS A 338 -7.90 -13.15 -18.16
N LEU A 339 -7.60 -11.93 -17.71
CA LEU A 339 -8.54 -10.81 -17.75
C LEU A 339 -8.92 -10.36 -19.17
N GLY A 340 -8.66 -11.19 -20.17
CA GLY A 340 -8.91 -10.83 -21.57
C GLY A 340 -8.01 -9.67 -22.02
N ALA A 341 -7.02 -9.38 -21.22
CA ALA A 341 -6.16 -8.21 -21.30
C ALA A 341 -5.22 -8.21 -22.51
N PHE A 342 -5.21 -9.27 -23.29
CA PHE A 342 -4.49 -9.24 -24.58
C PHE A 342 -5.06 -8.21 -25.58
N SER A 343 -6.29 -7.77 -25.41
CA SER A 343 -6.85 -6.67 -26.18
C SER A 343 -6.64 -5.28 -25.54
N LEU A 344 -6.17 -5.20 -24.28
CA LEU A 344 -6.08 -3.97 -23.51
C LEU A 344 -4.69 -3.72 -22.89
N VAL A 345 -3.72 -4.57 -23.17
CA VAL A 345 -2.34 -4.40 -22.66
C VAL A 345 -1.52 -3.65 -23.71
N ARG A 346 -1.07 -2.45 -23.35
CA ARG A 346 -0.18 -1.65 -24.19
C ARG A 346 1.21 -1.58 -23.57
N TYR A 347 2.22 -1.53 -24.43
CA TYR A 347 3.61 -1.41 -24.02
C TYR A 347 4.14 -0.05 -24.48
N LEU A 348 4.70 0.72 -23.56
CA LEU A 348 5.54 1.86 -23.89
C LEU A 348 7.00 1.41 -23.84
N ALA A 349 7.71 1.50 -24.96
CA ALA A 349 9.09 1.13 -25.10
C ALA A 349 9.92 2.33 -25.58
N SER A 350 11.13 2.46 -25.04
CA SER A 350 12.13 3.46 -25.44
C SER A 350 12.92 3.04 -26.68
#